data_c852cadd12a322471e53f778270691c4
#
_entry.id   c852cadd12a322471e53f778270691c4
#
_cell.length_a   1.000
_cell.length_b   1.000
_cell.length_c   1.000
_cell.angle_alpha   90.00
_cell.angle_beta   90.00
_cell.angle_gamma   90.00
#
_symmetry.space_group_name_H-M   'P 1'
#
loop_
_entity.id
_entity.type
_entity.pdbx_description
1 polymer ?
#
loop_
_entity_poly.entity_id
_entity_poly.type
_entity_poly.pdbx_seq_one_letter_code
_entity_poly.pdbx_strand_id
1 'polypeptide(L)'
;MKKLILKLGILTSMCLGMILSSTPASAVLNDFDPGNIMDDAVATNYGSMSANQIQSFLNSKVPQCDTNGAKPASEFGRPDITHAQYAASKGWHSPPYTCLRDYKTKDGRSAAQLIFDISQKYHVNPQLLIVLLQKEQALVTDTWPTRGQFKSATGYGCPDTAACDSKYFGLENQLEWAAKHFHYIITRNPNWFSPYTTGVNFVQWSPNTACGGSNVNIQNWTTAALYSYTPYQPNAAAMSSGYGVGDGCSAYGNRNFYNYFTDWFGDTRSSSSFSCKNGQNIPNVETGARIIPTRINGNNDTLTISVPNNTGSKCAEMHTWANSNLQAWSQHTATNSYTFNQQYSKVISRKVNSKNTVLTKVDYNGTASGRVEFHTWTQDGLRWLAHTATSAGPIDPLFSEVITADTDGDGNDEYYLINYEQTNSGMIEVHGWSNNGTSWFRHTATNHPSASMNTGRVIAADLDGDKKDEFIYVKYDNTTSGLIEFHVWDSSLKNWVRHTASNYPESGYVIGSNDIVVADLQGRGKDTIYYVKYRGTTNNTVEVHGWGDGQQSWASHISTSSGVY
;
A
#
# COMPACT_ATOMS: atom_id res chain seq x y z
N MET A 1 0.48 52.48 -6.54
CA MET A 1 1.06 51.51 -5.61
C MET A 1 -0.01 50.83 -4.70
N LYS A 2 -1.23 50.56 -5.16
CA LYS A 2 -2.31 49.88 -4.36
C LYS A 2 -3.01 48.74 -5.10
N LYS A 3 -2.47 48.29 -6.24
CA LYS A 3 -3.06 47.18 -7.04
C LYS A 3 -2.22 45.89 -7.07
N LEU A 4 -1.04 45.88 -6.41
CA LEU A 4 -0.13 44.73 -6.45
C LEU A 4 -0.31 43.75 -5.26
N ILE A 5 -1.05 44.15 -4.23
CA ILE A 5 -1.23 43.33 -3.01
C ILE A 5 -2.38 42.33 -3.13
N LEU A 6 -3.27 42.50 -4.11
CA LEU A 6 -4.48 41.68 -4.22
C LEU A 6 -4.31 40.35 -5.02
N LYS A 7 -3.17 40.19 -5.74
CA LYS A 7 -2.91 38.95 -6.49
C LYS A 7 -2.06 37.93 -5.74
N LEU A 8 -1.34 38.34 -4.72
CA LEU A 8 -0.57 37.43 -3.86
C LEU A 8 -1.46 36.72 -2.83
N GLY A 9 -2.64 37.27 -2.53
CA GLY A 9 -3.58 36.71 -1.56
C GLY A 9 -4.41 35.51 -2.05
N ILE A 10 -4.39 35.20 -3.34
CA ILE A 10 -5.26 34.14 -3.89
C ILE A 10 -4.56 32.79 -3.87
N LEU A 11 -3.24 32.71 -4.02
CA LEU A 11 -2.51 31.45 -3.88
C LEU A 11 -2.32 31.00 -2.42
N THR A 12 -2.25 31.95 -1.48
CA THR A 12 -2.12 31.63 -0.04
C THR A 12 -3.44 31.23 0.62
N SER A 13 -4.58 31.56 0.02
CA SER A 13 -5.90 31.24 0.60
C SER A 13 -6.38 29.82 0.31
N MET A 14 -5.85 29.11 -0.69
CA MET A 14 -6.26 27.75 -0.99
C MET A 14 -5.62 26.69 -0.08
N CYS A 15 -4.54 27.01 0.62
CA CYS A 15 -3.88 26.07 1.54
C CYS A 15 -4.37 26.14 2.99
N LEU A 16 -5.23 27.10 3.36
CA LEU A 16 -5.64 27.31 4.75
C LEU A 16 -6.90 26.53 5.14
N GLY A 17 -7.53 25.83 4.22
CA GLY A 17 -8.76 25.05 4.45
C GLY A 17 -8.58 23.58 4.85
N MET A 18 -7.35 23.09 4.99
CA MET A 18 -7.09 21.69 5.34
C MET A 18 -6.79 21.45 6.82
N ILE A 19 -7.34 22.21 7.72
CA ILE A 19 -7.24 21.90 9.15
C ILE A 19 -8.60 21.39 9.60
N LEU A 20 -8.77 20.09 9.58
CA LEU A 20 -9.56 19.22 10.47
C LEU A 20 -9.96 17.91 9.81
N SER A 21 -9.02 17.24 9.18
CA SER A 21 -8.98 15.79 9.24
C SER A 21 -7.57 15.46 9.72
N SER A 22 -7.44 14.98 10.94
CA SER A 22 -6.20 14.46 11.49
C SER A 22 -5.77 13.24 10.68
N THR A 23 -5.17 13.48 9.51
CA THR A 23 -4.33 12.47 8.89
C THR A 23 -3.09 12.36 9.76
N PRO A 24 -2.69 11.16 10.19
CA PRO A 24 -1.45 11.00 10.93
C PRO A 24 -0.30 11.60 10.10
N ALA A 25 0.55 12.38 10.74
CA ALA A 25 1.77 12.88 10.12
C ALA A 25 2.58 11.67 9.65
N SER A 26 2.77 11.56 8.34
CA SER A 26 3.50 10.45 7.74
C SER A 26 4.92 10.38 8.27
N ALA A 27 5.34 9.19 8.68
CA ALA A 27 6.74 8.83 8.95
C ALA A 27 7.67 9.05 7.74
N VAL A 28 7.11 9.36 6.59
CA VAL A 28 7.77 9.56 5.29
C VAL A 28 8.65 10.81 5.24
N LEU A 29 8.42 11.81 6.09
CA LEU A 29 9.17 13.08 6.06
C LEU A 29 10.66 12.94 6.40
N ASN A 30 11.07 11.86 7.05
CA ASN A 30 12.47 11.65 7.40
C ASN A 30 13.35 11.16 6.22
N ASP A 31 12.73 10.72 5.11
CA ASP A 31 13.43 10.15 3.96
C ASP A 31 13.52 11.06 2.74
N PHE A 32 13.00 12.29 2.82
CA PHE A 32 13.14 13.26 1.74
C PHE A 32 14.62 13.62 1.53
N ASP A 33 15.16 13.24 0.38
CA ASP A 33 16.50 13.65 -0.05
C ASP A 33 16.40 14.73 -1.12
N PRO A 34 16.82 15.98 -0.84
CA PRO A 34 16.79 17.04 -1.83
C PRO A 34 17.66 16.76 -3.06
N GLY A 35 18.68 15.89 -2.93
CA GLY A 35 19.54 15.45 -4.04
C GLY A 35 18.95 14.29 -4.85
N ASN A 36 17.99 13.55 -4.28
CA ASN A 36 17.32 12.43 -4.94
C ASN A 36 15.82 12.39 -4.57
N ILE A 37 15.06 13.33 -5.14
CA ILE A 37 13.61 13.43 -4.89
C ILE A 37 12.87 12.25 -5.55
N MET A 38 13.28 11.87 -6.76
CA MET A 38 12.75 10.74 -7.52
C MET A 38 13.79 10.22 -8.49
N ASP A 39 13.95 8.90 -8.56
CA ASP A 39 14.86 8.25 -9.51
C ASP A 39 14.34 8.27 -10.94
N ASP A 40 15.27 8.31 -11.90
CA ASP A 40 14.96 8.25 -13.33
C ASP A 40 14.18 6.99 -13.70
N ALA A 41 14.51 5.84 -13.11
CA ALA A 41 13.82 4.57 -13.36
C ALA A 41 12.36 4.59 -12.91
N VAL A 42 12.03 5.27 -11.79
CA VAL A 42 10.65 5.44 -11.33
C VAL A 42 9.91 6.42 -12.22
N ALA A 43 10.53 7.55 -12.56
CA ALA A 43 9.93 8.59 -13.40
C ALA A 43 9.65 8.12 -14.83
N THR A 44 10.44 7.19 -15.36
CA THR A 44 10.29 6.65 -16.72
C THR A 44 9.49 5.34 -16.79
N ASN A 45 8.96 4.86 -15.65
CA ASN A 45 8.10 3.68 -15.63
C ASN A 45 6.69 4.01 -16.16
N TYR A 46 6.57 4.25 -17.45
CA TYR A 46 5.29 4.55 -18.12
C TYR A 46 4.30 3.39 -18.12
N GLY A 47 4.76 2.16 -17.83
CA GLY A 47 3.93 0.97 -17.65
C GLY A 47 3.33 0.79 -16.24
N SER A 48 3.58 1.73 -15.29
CA SER A 48 3.20 1.57 -13.89
C SER A 48 1.68 1.46 -13.65
N MET A 49 0.86 2.03 -14.52
CA MET A 49 -0.61 1.94 -14.47
C MET A 49 -1.21 1.88 -15.87
N SER A 50 -2.21 1.02 -16.07
CA SER A 50 -3.10 1.06 -17.23
C SER A 50 -4.16 2.17 -17.11
N ALA A 51 -4.83 2.53 -18.20
CA ALA A 51 -5.93 3.51 -18.17
C ALA A 51 -7.05 3.12 -17.19
N ASN A 52 -7.39 1.82 -17.10
CA ASN A 52 -8.38 1.32 -16.15
C ASN A 52 -7.94 1.47 -14.69
N GLN A 53 -6.67 1.21 -14.39
CA GLN A 53 -6.12 1.42 -13.05
C GLN A 53 -6.09 2.91 -12.67
N ILE A 54 -5.75 3.78 -13.61
CA ILE A 54 -5.84 5.24 -13.41
C ILE A 54 -7.29 5.64 -13.12
N GLN A 55 -8.27 5.14 -13.90
CA GLN A 55 -9.68 5.45 -13.67
C GLN A 55 -10.15 4.97 -12.30
N SER A 56 -9.80 3.74 -11.92
CA SER A 56 -10.12 3.18 -10.60
C SER A 56 -9.51 4.02 -9.47
N PHE A 57 -8.25 4.46 -9.64
CA PHE A 57 -7.59 5.34 -8.69
C PHE A 57 -8.31 6.69 -8.55
N LEU A 58 -8.65 7.35 -9.64
CA LEU A 58 -9.39 8.62 -9.61
C LEU A 58 -10.77 8.45 -8.96
N ASN A 59 -11.45 7.33 -9.23
CA ASN A 59 -12.72 6.99 -8.59
C ASN A 59 -12.58 6.82 -7.08
N SER A 60 -11.51 6.20 -6.61
CA SER A 60 -11.25 6.01 -5.18
C SER A 60 -10.96 7.32 -4.45
N LYS A 61 -10.32 8.29 -5.13
CA LYS A 61 -10.00 9.60 -4.52
C LYS A 61 -11.21 10.52 -4.43
N VAL A 62 -12.14 10.44 -5.38
CA VAL A 62 -13.40 11.18 -5.38
C VAL A 62 -14.55 10.19 -5.60
N PRO A 63 -15.03 9.49 -4.57
CA PRO A 63 -16.15 8.54 -4.73
C PRO A 63 -17.42 9.21 -5.28
N GLN A 64 -17.66 10.46 -4.93
CA GLN A 64 -18.83 11.24 -5.40
C GLN A 64 -18.46 12.69 -5.69
N CYS A 65 -18.67 13.11 -6.94
CA CYS A 65 -18.51 14.50 -7.36
C CYS A 65 -19.67 15.36 -6.86
N ASP A 66 -19.40 16.56 -6.35
CA ASP A 66 -20.41 17.55 -6.01
C ASP A 66 -20.78 18.40 -7.24
N THR A 67 -21.33 17.74 -8.26
CA THR A 67 -21.65 18.34 -9.57
C THR A 67 -22.51 19.58 -9.46
N ASN A 68 -23.41 19.64 -8.49
CA ASN A 68 -24.33 20.77 -8.31
C ASN A 68 -23.80 21.81 -7.31
N GLY A 69 -22.65 21.56 -6.68
CA GLY A 69 -22.08 22.43 -5.66
C GLY A 69 -22.99 22.57 -4.44
N ALA A 70 -23.68 21.49 -4.07
CA ALA A 70 -24.69 21.51 -3.00
C ALA A 70 -24.10 21.29 -1.60
N LYS A 71 -22.87 20.79 -1.50
CA LYS A 71 -22.22 20.57 -0.21
C LYS A 71 -21.81 21.89 0.43
N PRO A 72 -21.74 21.95 1.79
CA PRO A 72 -21.25 23.12 2.51
C PRO A 72 -19.77 23.42 2.18
N ALA A 73 -19.42 24.70 2.02
CA ALA A 73 -18.07 25.18 1.77
C ALA A 73 -17.21 25.23 3.06
N SER A 74 -17.24 24.14 3.84
CA SER A 74 -16.62 24.05 5.16
C SER A 74 -15.10 24.14 5.13
N GLU A 75 -14.46 23.66 4.05
CA GLU A 75 -13.02 23.73 3.82
C GLU A 75 -12.50 25.15 3.66
N PHE A 76 -13.38 26.09 3.35
CA PHE A 76 -13.11 27.54 3.30
C PHE A 76 -13.59 28.29 4.55
N GLY A 77 -13.94 27.57 5.62
CA GLY A 77 -14.48 28.17 6.85
C GLY A 77 -15.90 28.75 6.68
N ARG A 78 -16.64 28.32 5.65
CA ARG A 78 -17.99 28.80 5.33
C ARG A 78 -19.01 27.64 5.27
N PRO A 79 -19.26 26.96 6.40
CA PRO A 79 -20.25 25.87 6.45
C PRO A 79 -21.70 26.38 6.28
N ASP A 80 -21.91 27.69 6.35
CA ASP A 80 -23.18 28.39 6.22
C ASP A 80 -23.66 28.55 4.77
N ILE A 81 -22.77 28.35 3.79
CA ILE A 81 -23.11 28.45 2.36
C ILE A 81 -22.62 27.22 1.60
N THR A 82 -23.24 26.94 0.46
CA THR A 82 -22.84 25.82 -0.42
C THR A 82 -21.65 26.17 -1.28
N HIS A 83 -20.98 25.15 -1.87
CA HIS A 83 -19.90 25.34 -2.85
C HIS A 83 -20.34 26.25 -4.00
N ALA A 84 -21.56 26.06 -4.54
CA ALA A 84 -22.10 26.92 -5.60
C ALA A 84 -22.24 28.38 -5.16
N GLN A 85 -22.71 28.64 -3.94
CA GLN A 85 -22.81 29.97 -3.38
C GLN A 85 -21.42 30.58 -3.09
N TYR A 86 -20.49 29.77 -2.60
CA TYR A 86 -19.10 30.20 -2.41
C TYR A 86 -18.44 30.58 -3.74
N ALA A 87 -18.60 29.73 -4.78
CA ALA A 87 -18.10 30.04 -6.13
C ALA A 87 -18.66 31.36 -6.67
N ALA A 88 -19.99 31.57 -6.53
CA ALA A 88 -20.62 32.79 -6.93
C ALA A 88 -20.06 34.04 -6.19
N SER A 89 -19.77 33.91 -4.88
CA SER A 89 -19.16 34.99 -4.09
C SER A 89 -17.73 35.34 -4.54
N LYS A 90 -17.06 34.42 -5.24
CA LYS A 90 -15.71 34.61 -5.80
C LYS A 90 -15.73 34.99 -7.29
N GLY A 91 -16.88 35.07 -7.91
CA GLY A 91 -16.99 35.31 -9.34
C GLY A 91 -16.55 34.12 -10.20
N TRP A 92 -16.56 32.91 -9.64
CA TRP A 92 -16.23 31.69 -10.37
C TRP A 92 -17.46 31.19 -11.15
N HIS A 93 -17.22 30.21 -12.05
CA HIS A 93 -18.34 29.70 -12.86
C HIS A 93 -19.34 28.91 -11.99
N SER A 94 -20.61 28.96 -12.44
CA SER A 94 -21.70 28.22 -11.82
C SER A 94 -21.64 26.72 -12.14
N PRO A 95 -22.30 25.86 -11.34
CA PRO A 95 -22.49 24.45 -11.68
C PRO A 95 -23.07 24.28 -13.10
N PRO A 96 -22.88 23.14 -13.78
CA PRO A 96 -22.34 21.90 -13.19
C PRO A 96 -20.80 21.88 -13.09
N TYR A 97 -20.30 21.34 -11.97
CA TYR A 97 -18.88 21.02 -11.80
C TYR A 97 -18.60 19.61 -12.30
N THR A 98 -17.39 19.38 -12.83
CA THR A 98 -16.98 18.08 -13.36
C THR A 98 -15.68 17.68 -12.67
N CYS A 99 -15.70 16.64 -11.87
CA CYS A 99 -14.48 16.12 -11.22
C CYS A 99 -13.54 15.48 -12.24
N LEU A 100 -12.24 15.39 -11.92
CA LEU A 100 -11.25 14.81 -12.83
C LEU A 100 -11.63 13.38 -13.26
N ARG A 101 -12.18 12.56 -12.35
CA ARG A 101 -12.66 11.20 -12.64
C ARG A 101 -13.72 11.12 -13.75
N ASP A 102 -14.54 12.16 -13.88
CA ASP A 102 -15.67 12.22 -14.81
C ASP A 102 -15.36 13.08 -16.05
N TYR A 103 -14.19 13.73 -16.07
CA TYR A 103 -13.78 14.60 -17.16
C TYR A 103 -13.68 13.86 -18.50
N LYS A 104 -14.13 14.52 -19.55
CA LYS A 104 -14.00 14.07 -20.94
C LYS A 104 -13.34 15.15 -21.79
N THR A 105 -12.41 14.74 -22.62
CA THR A 105 -11.80 15.56 -23.66
C THR A 105 -12.84 15.87 -24.77
N LYS A 106 -12.51 16.78 -25.66
CA LYS A 106 -13.38 17.10 -26.81
C LYS A 106 -13.61 15.91 -27.75
N ASP A 107 -12.63 15.00 -27.85
CA ASP A 107 -12.70 13.76 -28.62
C ASP A 107 -13.31 12.58 -27.83
N GLY A 108 -13.80 12.82 -26.61
CA GLY A 108 -14.54 11.86 -25.79
C GLY A 108 -13.68 10.96 -24.87
N ARG A 109 -12.35 11.08 -24.90
CA ARG A 109 -11.47 10.32 -24.00
C ARG A 109 -11.70 10.73 -22.55
N SER A 110 -11.60 9.77 -21.61
CA SER A 110 -11.58 10.09 -20.17
C SER A 110 -10.25 10.74 -19.78
N ALA A 111 -10.24 11.45 -18.64
CA ALA A 111 -8.98 11.93 -18.06
C ALA A 111 -7.98 10.80 -17.82
N ALA A 112 -8.45 9.63 -17.39
CA ALA A 112 -7.61 8.45 -17.20
C ALA A 112 -6.97 7.97 -18.51
N GLN A 113 -7.73 7.92 -19.61
CA GLN A 113 -7.20 7.56 -20.91
C GLN A 113 -6.21 8.62 -21.42
N LEU A 114 -6.51 9.89 -21.23
CA LEU A 114 -5.63 11.00 -21.59
C LEU A 114 -4.28 10.92 -20.86
N ILE A 115 -4.29 10.70 -19.53
CA ILE A 115 -3.08 10.54 -18.72
C ILE A 115 -2.28 9.34 -19.20
N PHE A 116 -2.94 8.22 -19.47
CA PHE A 116 -2.29 7.01 -20.01
C PHE A 116 -1.64 7.28 -21.37
N ASP A 117 -2.38 7.83 -22.34
CA ASP A 117 -1.87 8.09 -23.70
C ASP A 117 -0.65 9.01 -23.69
N ILE A 118 -0.69 10.10 -22.90
CA ILE A 118 0.41 11.03 -22.75
C ILE A 118 1.61 10.35 -22.07
N SER A 119 1.37 9.54 -21.07
CA SER A 119 2.39 8.75 -20.39
C SER A 119 3.11 7.81 -21.37
N GLN A 120 2.36 7.07 -22.20
CA GLN A 120 2.95 6.21 -23.24
C GLN A 120 3.73 7.01 -24.29
N LYS A 121 3.16 8.14 -24.73
CA LYS A 121 3.77 8.99 -25.78
C LYS A 121 5.13 9.55 -25.38
N TYR A 122 5.28 9.94 -24.11
CA TYR A 122 6.50 10.59 -23.60
C TYR A 122 7.33 9.70 -22.67
N HIS A 123 6.98 8.41 -22.52
CA HIS A 123 7.65 7.47 -21.62
C HIS A 123 7.84 8.04 -20.20
N VAL A 124 6.80 8.68 -19.66
CA VAL A 124 6.77 9.25 -18.32
C VAL A 124 5.76 8.49 -17.46
N ASN A 125 6.12 8.19 -16.23
CA ASN A 125 5.26 7.49 -15.29
C ASN A 125 3.90 8.21 -15.12
N PRO A 126 2.74 7.56 -15.37
CA PRO A 126 1.43 8.18 -15.18
C PRO A 126 1.18 8.63 -13.74
N GLN A 127 1.77 7.97 -12.75
CA GLN A 127 1.69 8.35 -11.33
C GLN A 127 2.33 9.72 -11.08
N LEU A 128 3.45 10.03 -11.75
CA LEU A 128 4.07 11.36 -11.70
C LEU A 128 3.11 12.43 -12.22
N LEU A 129 2.45 12.18 -13.35
CA LEU A 129 1.49 13.13 -13.92
C LEU A 129 0.26 13.35 -13.01
N ILE A 130 -0.24 12.28 -12.39
CA ILE A 130 -1.33 12.35 -11.40
C ILE A 130 -0.91 13.19 -10.19
N VAL A 131 0.30 13.01 -9.69
CA VAL A 131 0.81 13.78 -8.54
C VAL A 131 0.97 15.28 -8.90
N LEU A 132 1.39 15.61 -10.12
CA LEU A 132 1.43 17.01 -10.57
C LEU A 132 0.04 17.63 -10.57
N LEU A 133 -0.99 16.95 -11.07
CA LEU A 133 -2.37 17.44 -11.05
C LEU A 133 -2.87 17.73 -9.62
N GLN A 134 -2.47 16.88 -8.66
CA GLN A 134 -2.80 17.10 -7.25
C GLN A 134 -2.03 18.24 -6.65
N LYS A 135 -0.72 18.22 -6.83
CA LYS A 135 0.18 19.20 -6.22
C LYS A 135 -0.14 20.63 -6.65
N GLU A 136 -0.45 20.82 -7.95
CA GLU A 136 -0.61 22.15 -8.53
C GLU A 136 -2.04 22.69 -8.34
N GLN A 137 -3.05 21.84 -8.48
CA GLN A 137 -4.45 22.29 -8.52
C GLN A 137 -5.41 21.46 -7.66
N ALA A 138 -4.90 20.51 -6.86
CA ALA A 138 -5.71 19.57 -6.06
C ALA A 138 -6.73 18.73 -6.89
N LEU A 139 -6.62 18.68 -8.20
CA LEU A 139 -7.63 18.13 -9.12
C LEU A 139 -7.97 16.66 -8.86
N VAL A 140 -7.05 15.88 -8.29
CA VAL A 140 -7.28 14.44 -8.05
C VAL A 140 -8.25 14.18 -6.91
N THR A 141 -8.28 15.08 -5.91
CA THR A 141 -9.13 14.92 -4.71
C THR A 141 -10.27 15.94 -4.63
N ASP A 142 -10.30 16.92 -5.53
CA ASP A 142 -11.32 17.95 -5.53
C ASP A 142 -12.68 17.39 -5.99
N THR A 143 -13.72 17.63 -5.18
CA THR A 143 -15.08 17.15 -5.45
C THR A 143 -15.93 18.14 -6.27
N TRP A 144 -15.44 19.37 -6.50
CA TRP A 144 -16.14 20.41 -7.26
C TRP A 144 -15.17 21.37 -8.00
N PRO A 145 -14.23 20.84 -8.78
CA PRO A 145 -13.15 21.63 -9.37
C PRO A 145 -13.68 22.69 -10.33
N THR A 146 -13.01 23.83 -10.32
CA THR A 146 -13.36 24.97 -11.17
C THR A 146 -12.71 24.85 -12.55
N ARG A 147 -13.26 25.59 -13.54
CA ARG A 147 -12.64 25.70 -14.87
C ARG A 147 -11.22 26.28 -14.82
N GLY A 148 -10.93 27.14 -13.80
CA GLY A 148 -9.60 27.71 -13.59
C GLY A 148 -8.54 26.64 -13.28
N GLN A 149 -8.90 25.65 -12.46
CA GLN A 149 -8.00 24.56 -12.11
C GLN A 149 -7.68 23.68 -13.33
N PHE A 150 -8.67 23.37 -14.18
CA PHE A 150 -8.42 22.65 -15.44
C PHE A 150 -7.61 23.46 -16.45
N LYS A 151 -7.74 24.80 -16.41
CA LYS A 151 -7.03 25.70 -17.31
C LYS A 151 -5.53 25.67 -17.09
N SER A 152 -5.05 25.57 -15.83
CA SER A 152 -3.65 25.50 -15.43
C SER A 152 -3.35 24.23 -14.63
N ALA A 153 -3.85 23.09 -15.08
CA ALA A 153 -3.98 21.86 -14.34
C ALA A 153 -2.67 21.35 -13.71
N THR A 154 -1.55 21.49 -14.38
CA THR A 154 -0.22 21.11 -13.88
C THR A 154 0.67 22.32 -13.55
N GLY A 155 0.16 23.55 -13.70
CA GLY A 155 0.95 24.77 -13.47
C GLY A 155 1.99 25.06 -14.55
N TYR A 156 2.05 24.28 -15.62
CA TYR A 156 3.05 24.50 -16.69
C TYR A 156 2.81 25.84 -17.38
N GLY A 157 3.89 26.60 -17.55
CA GLY A 157 3.83 27.96 -18.14
C GLY A 157 3.19 29.01 -17.24
N CYS A 158 3.16 28.78 -15.92
CA CYS A 158 2.63 29.70 -14.91
C CYS A 158 3.75 30.16 -13.95
N PRO A 159 4.67 31.02 -14.36
CA PRO A 159 5.77 31.46 -13.51
C PRO A 159 5.28 32.35 -12.36
N ASP A 160 5.98 32.33 -11.22
CA ASP A 160 5.65 33.10 -10.02
C ASP A 160 5.66 34.63 -10.26
N THR A 161 6.40 35.07 -11.27
CA THR A 161 6.69 36.50 -11.53
C THR A 161 5.87 37.12 -12.66
N ALA A 162 5.06 36.32 -13.38
CA ALA A 162 4.26 36.75 -14.52
C ALA A 162 2.91 36.04 -14.61
N ALA A 163 2.03 36.51 -15.49
CA ALA A 163 0.78 35.80 -15.78
C ALA A 163 1.08 34.48 -16.51
N CYS A 164 0.23 33.46 -16.29
CA CYS A 164 0.32 32.19 -17.03
C CYS A 164 0.23 32.44 -18.54
N ASP A 165 1.06 31.77 -19.32
CA ASP A 165 1.04 31.82 -20.78
C ASP A 165 -0.13 31.00 -21.31
N SER A 166 -1.04 31.67 -22.01
CA SER A 166 -2.28 31.07 -22.55
C SER A 166 -2.03 29.95 -23.57
N LYS A 167 -0.85 29.88 -24.16
CA LYS A 167 -0.40 28.81 -25.04
C LYS A 167 -0.49 27.41 -24.39
N TYR A 168 -0.36 27.35 -23.07
CA TYR A 168 -0.35 26.09 -22.31
C TYR A 168 -1.69 25.76 -21.62
N PHE A 169 -2.74 26.55 -21.86
CA PHE A 169 -4.01 26.36 -21.17
C PHE A 169 -4.77 25.11 -21.59
N GLY A 170 -5.49 24.53 -20.63
CA GLY A 170 -6.35 23.34 -20.77
C GLY A 170 -5.68 22.05 -20.35
N LEU A 171 -6.48 21.12 -19.79
CA LEU A 171 -5.98 19.87 -19.19
C LEU A 171 -5.06 19.08 -20.12
N GLU A 172 -5.48 18.88 -21.37
CA GLU A 172 -4.71 18.12 -22.38
C GLU A 172 -3.36 18.76 -22.62
N ASN A 173 -3.36 20.07 -22.85
CA ASN A 173 -2.15 20.83 -23.16
C ASN A 173 -1.21 20.91 -21.94
N GLN A 174 -1.77 21.11 -20.74
CA GLN A 174 -1.01 21.13 -19.49
C GLN A 174 -0.30 19.80 -19.22
N LEU A 175 -1.00 18.69 -19.37
CA LEU A 175 -0.42 17.34 -19.20
C LEU A 175 0.64 17.03 -20.27
N GLU A 176 0.39 17.40 -21.51
CA GLU A 176 1.34 17.16 -22.60
C GLU A 176 2.65 17.92 -22.38
N TRP A 177 2.59 19.21 -22.00
CA TRP A 177 3.78 20.00 -21.78
C TRP A 177 4.52 19.62 -20.50
N ALA A 178 3.82 19.20 -19.46
CA ALA A 178 4.43 18.63 -18.27
C ALA A 178 5.19 17.34 -18.61
N ALA A 179 4.56 16.41 -19.35
CA ALA A 179 5.22 15.17 -19.75
C ALA A 179 6.44 15.43 -20.67
N LYS A 180 6.34 16.36 -21.62
CA LYS A 180 7.47 16.82 -22.46
C LYS A 180 8.63 17.31 -21.61
N HIS A 181 8.34 18.12 -20.58
CA HIS A 181 9.36 18.69 -19.69
C HIS A 181 10.19 17.58 -19.03
N PHE A 182 9.51 16.62 -18.39
CA PHE A 182 10.20 15.49 -17.75
C PHE A 182 10.93 14.63 -18.76
N HIS A 183 10.27 14.23 -19.85
CA HIS A 183 10.88 13.40 -20.89
C HIS A 183 12.16 14.01 -21.43
N TYR A 184 12.14 15.30 -21.86
CA TYR A 184 13.28 15.91 -22.53
C TYR A 184 14.43 16.23 -21.57
N ILE A 185 14.17 16.53 -20.30
CA ILE A 185 15.25 16.71 -19.32
C ILE A 185 15.86 15.35 -18.96
N ILE A 186 15.05 14.34 -18.65
CA ILE A 186 15.56 13.00 -18.29
C ILE A 186 16.36 12.37 -19.43
N THR A 187 15.92 12.55 -20.67
CA THR A 187 16.64 12.07 -21.87
C THR A 187 17.77 13.00 -22.33
N ARG A 188 17.98 14.11 -21.63
CA ARG A 188 19.04 15.08 -21.95
C ARG A 188 18.94 15.64 -23.37
N ASN A 189 17.73 16.02 -23.80
CA ASN A 189 17.51 16.60 -25.11
C ASN A 189 18.25 17.94 -25.22
N PRO A 190 19.23 18.12 -26.13
CA PRO A 190 20.06 19.31 -26.21
C PRO A 190 19.26 20.59 -26.60
N ASN A 191 18.06 20.42 -27.15
CA ASN A 191 17.18 21.53 -27.52
C ASN A 191 16.19 21.89 -26.43
N TRP A 192 16.30 21.30 -25.23
CA TRP A 192 15.43 21.58 -24.09
C TRP A 192 16.23 22.16 -22.93
N PHE A 193 15.92 23.39 -22.56
CA PHE A 193 16.63 24.08 -21.49
C PHE A 193 16.20 23.55 -20.12
N SER A 194 17.19 23.29 -19.25
CA SER A 194 17.00 23.06 -17.83
C SER A 194 18.02 23.93 -17.05
N PRO A 195 17.58 24.73 -16.08
CA PRO A 195 18.52 25.52 -15.24
C PRO A 195 19.27 24.64 -14.22
N TYR A 196 18.80 23.41 -14.00
CA TYR A 196 19.40 22.44 -13.07
C TYR A 196 19.93 21.24 -13.83
N THR A 197 21.07 20.73 -13.38
CA THR A 197 21.74 19.54 -13.93
C THR A 197 22.16 18.61 -12.80
N THR A 198 22.59 17.40 -13.12
CA THR A 198 23.25 16.53 -12.13
C THR A 198 24.54 17.16 -11.59
N GLY A 199 24.88 16.86 -10.33
CA GLY A 199 25.99 17.47 -9.61
C GLY A 199 25.54 18.58 -8.64
N VAL A 200 26.46 19.41 -8.21
CA VAL A 200 26.20 20.45 -7.20
C VAL A 200 25.51 21.65 -7.83
N ASN A 201 24.32 21.97 -7.35
CA ASN A 201 23.53 23.13 -7.75
C ASN A 201 23.14 23.94 -6.50
N PHE A 202 23.16 25.27 -6.60
CA PHE A 202 22.57 26.09 -5.55
C PHE A 202 21.05 26.17 -5.76
N VAL A 203 20.28 25.74 -4.76
CA VAL A 203 18.81 25.74 -4.79
C VAL A 203 18.27 26.65 -3.69
N GLN A 204 17.42 27.60 -4.05
CA GLN A 204 16.78 28.51 -3.09
C GLN A 204 15.70 27.81 -2.26
N TRP A 205 15.41 28.31 -1.06
CA TRP A 205 14.29 27.84 -0.22
C TRP A 205 12.98 28.55 -0.54
N SER A 206 13.00 29.68 -1.23
CA SER A 206 11.82 30.50 -1.48
C SER A 206 12.05 31.41 -2.70
N PRO A 207 10.99 31.88 -3.35
CA PRO A 207 11.09 33.00 -4.33
C PRO A 207 11.73 34.26 -3.77
N ASN A 208 11.63 34.45 -2.46
CA ASN A 208 12.31 35.57 -1.78
C ASN A 208 13.79 35.23 -1.57
N THR A 209 14.66 35.84 -2.33
CA THR A 209 16.12 35.64 -2.28
C THR A 209 16.74 35.92 -0.91
N ALA A 210 16.12 36.78 -0.07
CA ALA A 210 16.57 37.05 1.30
C ALA A 210 16.46 35.80 2.21
N CYS A 211 15.66 34.81 1.85
CA CYS A 211 15.56 33.54 2.56
C CYS A 211 16.78 32.62 2.36
N GLY A 212 17.59 32.89 1.33
CA GLY A 212 18.78 32.09 1.01
C GLY A 212 18.45 30.76 0.33
N GLY A 213 19.37 29.82 0.47
CA GLY A 213 19.32 28.48 -0.12
C GLY A 213 20.53 27.66 0.32
N SER A 214 20.73 26.52 -0.26
CA SER A 214 21.91 25.70 -0.05
C SER A 214 22.36 24.97 -1.32
N ASN A 215 23.59 24.48 -1.29
CA ASN A 215 24.06 23.58 -2.34
C ASN A 215 23.43 22.20 -2.17
N VAL A 216 22.85 21.71 -3.26
CA VAL A 216 22.27 20.37 -3.37
C VAL A 216 23.05 19.58 -4.41
N ASN A 217 23.53 18.40 -4.06
CA ASN A 217 24.14 17.48 -5.03
C ASN A 217 23.03 16.66 -5.70
N ILE A 218 22.55 17.13 -6.83
CA ILE A 218 21.50 16.48 -7.62
C ILE A 218 22.06 15.20 -8.24
N GLN A 219 21.45 14.03 -7.90
CA GLN A 219 21.98 12.72 -8.21
C GLN A 219 21.49 12.16 -9.55
N ASN A 220 20.32 12.63 -10.05
CA ASN A 220 19.72 12.14 -11.28
C ASN A 220 18.96 13.23 -12.03
N TRP A 221 18.56 12.94 -13.28
CA TRP A 221 17.93 13.91 -14.16
C TRP A 221 16.46 14.17 -13.80
N THR A 222 15.76 13.24 -13.18
CA THR A 222 14.39 13.46 -12.70
C THR A 222 14.36 14.49 -11.58
N THR A 223 15.30 14.44 -10.64
CA THR A 223 15.44 15.46 -9.58
C THR A 223 15.79 16.81 -10.18
N ALA A 224 16.65 16.86 -11.21
CA ALA A 224 16.92 18.08 -11.97
C ALA A 224 15.66 18.63 -12.66
N ALA A 225 14.84 17.75 -13.25
CA ALA A 225 13.57 18.11 -13.87
C ALA A 225 12.55 18.63 -12.86
N LEU A 226 12.48 18.06 -11.66
CA LEU A 226 11.62 18.51 -10.57
C LEU A 226 12.02 19.92 -10.09
N TYR A 227 13.33 20.21 -9.96
CA TYR A 227 13.80 21.57 -9.66
C TYR A 227 13.63 22.54 -10.83
N SER A 228 13.71 22.07 -12.06
CA SER A 228 13.37 22.90 -13.23
C SER A 228 11.87 23.23 -13.29
N TYR A 229 11.03 22.37 -12.73
CA TYR A 229 9.58 22.57 -12.63
C TYR A 229 9.17 23.43 -11.43
N THR A 230 9.79 23.19 -10.27
CA THR A 230 9.56 23.89 -9.00
C THR A 230 10.93 24.26 -8.41
N PRO A 231 11.46 25.48 -8.65
CA PRO A 231 12.88 25.81 -8.47
C PRO A 231 13.29 26.06 -7.01
N TYR A 232 12.62 25.42 -6.07
CA TYR A 232 12.87 25.60 -4.64
C TYR A 232 12.96 24.26 -3.91
N GLN A 233 13.87 24.20 -2.93
CA GLN A 233 13.92 23.09 -1.99
C GLN A 233 13.13 23.43 -0.70
N PRO A 234 12.54 22.44 0.00
CA PRO A 234 11.91 22.69 1.29
C PRO A 234 12.98 23.01 2.36
N ASN A 235 12.73 24.03 3.20
CA ASN A 235 13.51 24.28 4.40
C ASN A 235 13.03 23.39 5.57
N ALA A 236 13.70 23.45 6.73
CA ALA A 236 13.35 22.65 7.91
C ALA A 236 11.91 22.89 8.38
N ALA A 237 11.41 24.12 8.32
CA ALA A 237 10.05 24.47 8.70
C ALA A 237 9.02 23.85 7.73
N ALA A 238 9.30 23.87 6.42
CA ALA A 238 8.49 23.16 5.45
C ALA A 238 8.46 21.66 5.72
N MET A 239 9.62 21.05 5.99
CA MET A 239 9.72 19.60 6.26
C MET A 239 8.94 19.18 7.51
N SER A 240 9.01 19.95 8.60
CA SER A 240 8.30 19.65 9.85
C SER A 240 6.78 19.86 9.79
N SER A 241 6.28 20.55 8.75
CA SER A 241 4.87 20.93 8.63
C SER A 241 3.98 19.92 7.91
N GLY A 242 4.48 18.73 7.56
CA GLY A 242 3.72 17.72 6.80
C GLY A 242 3.23 18.29 5.47
N TYR A 243 1.92 18.45 5.30
CA TYR A 243 1.31 19.13 4.15
C TYR A 243 1.06 20.63 4.40
N GLY A 244 1.43 21.16 5.57
CA GLY A 244 1.26 22.57 5.92
C GLY A 244 2.26 23.48 5.19
N VAL A 245 2.09 24.78 5.37
CA VAL A 245 2.84 25.80 4.60
C VAL A 245 4.25 26.10 5.13
N GLY A 246 4.55 25.74 6.38
CA GLY A 246 5.83 26.09 7.03
C GLY A 246 5.86 27.55 7.49
N ASP A 247 7.01 28.20 7.32
CA ASP A 247 7.26 29.60 7.65
C ASP A 247 7.29 30.52 6.41
N GLY A 248 7.60 31.79 6.60
CA GLY A 248 7.65 32.77 5.51
C GLY A 248 8.76 32.55 4.47
N CYS A 249 9.70 31.65 4.75
CA CYS A 249 10.79 31.25 3.85
C CYS A 249 10.61 29.80 3.31
N SER A 250 9.48 29.18 3.55
CA SER A 250 9.21 27.82 3.11
C SER A 250 8.67 27.78 1.69
N ALA A 251 9.25 26.90 0.85
CA ALA A 251 8.62 26.39 -0.35
C ALA A 251 8.37 24.89 -0.16
N TYR A 252 7.19 24.44 -0.49
CA TYR A 252 6.73 23.08 -0.20
C TYR A 252 6.36 22.26 -1.45
N GLY A 253 6.56 22.80 -2.63
CA GLY A 253 6.16 22.15 -3.87
C GLY A 253 6.81 20.79 -4.10
N ASN A 254 8.16 20.69 -3.99
CA ASN A 254 8.88 19.43 -4.14
C ASN A 254 8.64 18.46 -2.97
N ARG A 255 8.48 18.99 -1.73
CA ARG A 255 8.05 18.18 -0.59
C ARG A 255 6.66 17.58 -0.82
N ASN A 256 5.68 18.37 -1.28
CA ASN A 256 4.33 17.89 -1.55
C ASN A 256 4.31 16.89 -2.72
N PHE A 257 5.14 17.08 -3.74
CA PHE A 257 5.32 16.10 -4.80
C PHE A 257 5.77 14.75 -4.22
N TYR A 258 6.83 14.77 -3.41
CA TYR A 258 7.36 13.59 -2.73
C TYR A 258 6.31 12.92 -1.85
N ASN A 259 5.63 13.70 -0.97
CA ASN A 259 4.63 13.18 -0.07
C ASN A 259 3.44 12.54 -0.82
N TYR A 260 2.85 13.22 -1.81
CA TYR A 260 1.74 12.65 -2.58
C TYR A 260 2.15 11.41 -3.35
N PHE A 261 3.35 11.40 -3.92
CA PHE A 261 3.81 10.21 -4.63
C PHE A 261 3.99 9.04 -3.66
N THR A 262 4.65 9.28 -2.54
CA THR A 262 4.94 8.24 -1.54
C THR A 262 3.66 7.73 -0.88
N ASP A 263 2.74 8.63 -0.49
CA ASP A 263 1.48 8.28 0.16
C ASP A 263 0.53 7.48 -0.78
N TRP A 264 0.64 7.69 -2.10
CA TRP A 264 -0.28 7.10 -3.05
C TRP A 264 0.29 5.90 -3.81
N PHE A 265 1.59 5.91 -4.07
CA PHE A 265 2.23 4.99 -5.00
C PHE A 265 3.48 4.31 -4.46
N GLY A 266 3.93 4.68 -3.26
CA GLY A 266 5.14 4.15 -2.62
C GLY A 266 6.39 4.95 -2.96
N ASP A 267 7.59 4.35 -2.73
CA ASP A 267 8.87 5.06 -2.81
C ASP A 267 9.09 5.74 -4.17
N THR A 268 9.56 6.97 -4.12
CA THR A 268 9.97 7.74 -5.31
C THR A 268 11.32 7.30 -5.86
N ARG A 269 12.06 6.52 -5.10
CA ARG A 269 13.37 6.00 -5.47
C ARG A 269 13.25 4.56 -5.89
N SER A 270 13.74 4.26 -7.09
CA SER A 270 14.04 2.88 -7.41
C SER A 270 15.10 2.44 -6.41
N SER A 271 14.92 1.30 -5.78
CA SER A 271 15.88 0.74 -4.84
C SER A 271 17.28 0.48 -5.47
N SER A 272 17.77 1.40 -6.29
CA SER A 272 19.06 1.30 -7.00
C SER A 272 20.29 1.55 -6.12
N SER A 273 20.11 2.06 -4.89
CA SER A 273 21.13 1.90 -3.83
C SER A 273 20.89 0.64 -2.99
N PHE A 274 19.75 -0.01 -3.17
CA PHE A 274 19.35 -1.26 -2.55
C PHE A 274 19.14 -2.33 -3.61
N SER A 275 20.22 -2.80 -4.20
CA SER A 275 20.21 -3.96 -5.07
C SER A 275 20.07 -5.21 -4.22
N CYS A 276 18.83 -5.61 -3.94
CA CYS A 276 18.58 -7.00 -3.65
C CYS A 276 19.10 -7.78 -4.88
N LYS A 277 20.16 -8.52 -4.73
CA LYS A 277 20.64 -9.41 -5.79
C LYS A 277 19.50 -10.37 -6.09
N ASN A 278 19.15 -10.57 -7.35
CA ASN A 278 18.17 -11.59 -7.73
C ASN A 278 18.53 -12.89 -7.02
N GLY A 279 17.70 -13.30 -6.06
CA GLY A 279 17.88 -14.52 -5.31
C GLY A 279 17.76 -15.70 -6.27
N GLN A 280 18.90 -16.26 -6.68
CA GLN A 280 18.93 -17.43 -7.57
C GLN A 280 19.15 -18.76 -6.80
N ASN A 281 19.29 -18.70 -5.49
CA ASN A 281 19.45 -19.91 -4.69
C ASN A 281 18.08 -20.32 -4.13
N ILE A 282 17.67 -21.53 -4.46
CA ILE A 282 16.53 -22.20 -3.81
C ILE A 282 16.86 -22.23 -2.31
N PRO A 283 16.12 -21.56 -1.45
CA PRO A 283 16.44 -21.56 -0.05
C PRO A 283 16.20 -22.96 0.52
N ASN A 284 17.13 -23.44 1.27
CA ASN A 284 16.78 -24.33 2.36
C ASN A 284 15.90 -23.50 3.31
N VAL A 285 14.82 -24.04 3.83
CA VAL A 285 13.93 -23.32 4.76
C VAL A 285 14.69 -23.03 6.04
N GLU A 286 15.24 -21.82 6.14
CA GLU A 286 15.98 -21.36 7.30
C GLU A 286 15.08 -21.12 8.51
N THR A 287 15.69 -21.08 9.69
CA THR A 287 14.98 -20.73 10.92
C THR A 287 14.23 -19.42 10.72
N GLY A 288 12.90 -19.49 10.71
CA GLY A 288 12.03 -18.34 10.53
C GLY A 288 11.34 -18.22 9.17
N ALA A 289 11.69 -19.02 8.16
CA ALA A 289 10.89 -19.11 6.94
C ALA A 289 9.49 -19.68 7.25
N ARG A 290 8.48 -19.19 6.57
CA ARG A 290 7.08 -19.65 6.71
C ARG A 290 6.45 -19.90 5.36
N ILE A 291 5.60 -20.89 5.31
CA ILE A 291 4.76 -21.16 4.15
C ILE A 291 3.43 -20.42 4.34
N ILE A 292 3.03 -19.71 3.33
CA ILE A 292 1.77 -18.98 3.25
C ILE A 292 1.02 -19.37 1.98
N PRO A 293 -0.32 -19.45 2.00
CA PRO A 293 -1.12 -19.71 0.81
C PRO A 293 -1.09 -18.49 -0.12
N THR A 294 -1.06 -18.72 -1.42
CA THR A 294 -1.14 -17.67 -2.43
C THR A 294 -1.98 -18.11 -3.62
N ARG A 295 -2.69 -17.18 -4.25
CA ARG A 295 -3.50 -17.44 -5.45
C ARG A 295 -3.08 -16.50 -6.55
N ILE A 296 -2.73 -17.04 -7.71
CA ILE A 296 -2.18 -16.29 -8.85
C ILE A 296 -3.07 -16.54 -10.07
N ASN A 297 -3.94 -15.59 -10.39
CA ASN A 297 -4.82 -15.60 -11.58
C ASN A 297 -5.58 -16.92 -11.78
N GLY A 298 -5.98 -17.57 -10.71
CA GLY A 298 -6.55 -18.91 -10.75
C GLY A 298 -7.66 -19.16 -9.74
N ASN A 299 -8.24 -20.36 -9.85
CA ASN A 299 -9.23 -20.85 -8.88
C ASN A 299 -8.57 -21.67 -7.76
N ASN A 300 -7.30 -22.06 -7.92
CA ASN A 300 -6.58 -22.89 -6.98
C ASN A 300 -5.51 -22.07 -6.27
N ASP A 301 -5.30 -22.36 -5.01
CA ASP A 301 -4.16 -21.86 -4.28
C ASP A 301 -2.88 -22.58 -4.68
N THR A 302 -1.77 -21.93 -4.49
CA THR A 302 -0.44 -22.51 -4.39
C THR A 302 0.18 -22.07 -3.06
N LEU A 303 1.39 -22.48 -2.81
CA LEU A 303 2.11 -22.08 -1.60
C LEU A 303 3.31 -21.21 -1.94
N THR A 304 3.62 -20.28 -1.05
CA THR A 304 4.81 -19.42 -1.11
C THR A 304 5.60 -19.57 0.17
N ILE A 305 6.92 -19.75 0.05
CA ILE A 305 7.83 -19.63 1.18
C ILE A 305 8.23 -18.16 1.32
N SER A 306 7.92 -17.56 2.45
CA SER A 306 8.44 -16.25 2.87
C SER A 306 9.70 -16.45 3.69
N VAL A 307 10.83 -15.93 3.21
CA VAL A 307 12.14 -15.95 3.89
C VAL A 307 12.50 -14.54 4.33
N PRO A 308 12.34 -14.21 5.62
CA PRO A 308 12.45 -12.83 6.11
C PRO A 308 13.88 -12.35 6.32
N ASN A 309 14.82 -13.25 6.53
CA ASN A 309 16.21 -12.91 6.87
C ASN A 309 17.19 -13.98 6.35
N ASN A 310 18.50 -13.75 6.56
CA ASN A 310 19.60 -14.63 6.13
C ASN A 310 19.59 -14.97 4.62
N THR A 311 19.00 -14.11 3.82
CA THR A 311 18.91 -14.29 2.36
C THR A 311 20.17 -13.83 1.67
N GLY A 312 20.51 -14.47 0.56
CA GLY A 312 21.66 -14.07 -0.28
C GLY A 312 21.49 -12.68 -0.91
N SER A 313 20.24 -12.24 -1.08
CA SER A 313 19.88 -10.91 -1.59
C SER A 313 19.99 -9.80 -0.56
N LYS A 314 20.06 -10.12 0.74
CA LYS A 314 19.93 -9.19 1.88
C LYS A 314 18.55 -8.54 2.00
N CYS A 315 17.55 -9.06 1.28
CA CYS A 315 16.16 -8.67 1.36
C CYS A 315 15.30 -9.85 1.81
N ALA A 316 14.09 -9.57 2.26
CA ALA A 316 13.10 -10.64 2.40
C ALA A 316 12.82 -11.26 1.02
N GLU A 317 12.76 -12.58 0.97
CA GLU A 317 12.54 -13.31 -0.28
C GLU A 317 11.22 -14.07 -0.24
N MET A 318 10.57 -14.16 -1.42
CA MET A 318 9.34 -14.92 -1.64
C MET A 318 9.60 -15.94 -2.75
N HIS A 319 9.34 -17.20 -2.46
CA HIS A 319 9.52 -18.30 -3.41
C HIS A 319 8.21 -19.03 -3.55
N THR A 320 7.58 -18.93 -4.73
CA THR A 320 6.24 -19.46 -4.99
C THR A 320 6.31 -20.69 -5.87
N TRP A 321 5.64 -21.77 -5.47
CA TRP A 321 5.49 -22.95 -6.30
C TRP A 321 4.52 -22.73 -7.45
N ALA A 322 4.78 -23.39 -8.57
CA ALA A 322 4.00 -23.22 -9.80
C ALA A 322 2.61 -23.86 -9.74
N ASN A 323 2.44 -24.87 -8.90
CA ASN A 323 1.23 -25.68 -8.87
C ASN A 323 1.04 -26.41 -7.52
N SER A 324 -0.08 -27.06 -7.37
CA SER A 324 -0.49 -27.77 -6.15
C SER A 324 0.36 -29.01 -5.80
N ASN A 325 1.17 -29.54 -6.72
CA ASN A 325 2.07 -30.65 -6.40
C ASN A 325 3.39 -30.19 -5.76
N LEU A 326 3.66 -28.88 -5.70
CA LEU A 326 4.78 -28.24 -5.02
C LEU A 326 6.18 -28.77 -5.46
N GLN A 327 6.30 -29.23 -6.72
CA GLN A 327 7.53 -29.80 -7.27
C GLN A 327 8.33 -28.82 -8.12
N ALA A 328 7.68 -27.79 -8.65
CA ALA A 328 8.31 -26.80 -9.53
C ALA A 328 8.04 -25.39 -9.02
N TRP A 329 9.06 -24.55 -9.06
CA TRP A 329 8.96 -23.15 -8.72
C TRP A 329 8.40 -22.34 -9.90
N SER A 330 7.48 -21.42 -9.62
CA SER A 330 7.03 -20.41 -10.59
C SER A 330 7.82 -19.12 -10.46
N GLN A 331 8.29 -18.82 -9.23
CA GLN A 331 8.85 -17.51 -8.95
C GLN A 331 9.82 -17.56 -7.77
N HIS A 332 10.92 -16.80 -7.92
CA HIS A 332 11.84 -16.46 -6.86
C HIS A 332 12.01 -14.94 -6.87
N THR A 333 11.57 -14.27 -5.82
CA THR A 333 11.59 -12.82 -5.73
C THR A 333 12.36 -12.38 -4.50
N ALA A 334 13.40 -11.57 -4.70
CA ALA A 334 13.90 -10.70 -3.64
C ALA A 334 12.97 -9.48 -3.59
N THR A 335 12.27 -9.30 -2.48
CA THR A 335 11.34 -8.18 -2.31
C THR A 335 12.11 -6.86 -2.23
N ASN A 336 11.39 -5.76 -2.29
CA ASN A 336 11.96 -4.42 -2.04
C ASN A 336 11.99 -4.06 -0.53
N SER A 337 11.87 -5.04 0.37
CA SER A 337 12.00 -4.88 1.81
C SER A 337 13.29 -5.48 2.31
N TYR A 338 13.98 -4.77 3.20
CA TYR A 338 15.07 -5.35 3.97
C TYR A 338 14.65 -6.61 4.70
N THR A 339 15.61 -7.44 5.06
CA THR A 339 15.42 -8.51 6.03
C THR A 339 14.83 -7.93 7.32
N PHE A 340 13.92 -8.64 7.94
CA PHE A 340 13.26 -8.22 9.17
C PHE A 340 13.24 -9.33 10.22
N ASN A 341 13.11 -8.93 11.48
CA ASN A 341 13.01 -9.86 12.59
C ASN A 341 11.57 -10.35 12.73
N GLN A 342 11.33 -11.64 12.59
CA GLN A 342 10.03 -12.27 12.76
C GLN A 342 9.44 -12.15 14.18
N GLN A 343 10.27 -11.79 15.16
CA GLN A 343 9.76 -11.48 16.49
C GLN A 343 8.84 -10.24 16.48
N TYR A 344 9.02 -9.33 15.51
CA TYR A 344 8.28 -8.07 15.46
C TYR A 344 7.47 -7.90 14.17
N SER A 345 7.69 -8.75 13.19
CA SER A 345 7.04 -8.66 11.89
C SER A 345 6.72 -10.05 11.34
N LYS A 346 5.59 -10.18 10.66
CA LYS A 346 5.19 -11.41 9.93
C LYS A 346 4.68 -11.06 8.55
N VAL A 347 4.81 -11.98 7.61
CA VAL A 347 4.13 -11.89 6.30
C VAL A 347 2.91 -12.81 6.32
N ILE A 348 1.80 -12.28 5.89
CA ILE A 348 0.55 -13.00 5.67
C ILE A 348 0.07 -12.77 4.24
N SER A 349 -0.74 -13.65 3.71
CA SER A 349 -1.46 -13.45 2.45
C SER A 349 -2.88 -12.98 2.72
N ARG A 350 -3.45 -12.23 1.79
CA ARG A 350 -4.83 -11.77 1.82
C ARG A 350 -5.46 -11.97 0.45
N LYS A 351 -6.56 -12.72 0.37
CA LYS A 351 -7.34 -12.85 -0.87
C LYS A 351 -7.94 -11.49 -1.26
N VAL A 352 -7.89 -11.18 -2.54
CA VAL A 352 -8.54 -10.02 -3.13
C VAL A 352 -9.28 -10.49 -4.39
N ASN A 353 -10.59 -10.24 -4.46
CA ASN A 353 -11.47 -10.65 -5.57
C ASN A 353 -11.51 -12.16 -5.91
N SER A 354 -11.41 -13.05 -4.96
CA SER A 354 -11.47 -14.53 -5.10
C SER A 354 -10.44 -15.15 -6.06
N LYS A 355 -9.64 -14.38 -6.80
CA LYS A 355 -8.71 -14.88 -7.84
C LYS A 355 -7.24 -14.58 -7.57
N ASN A 356 -6.97 -13.60 -6.74
CA ASN A 356 -5.63 -13.12 -6.45
C ASN A 356 -5.42 -12.96 -4.96
N THR A 357 -4.18 -13.07 -4.54
CA THR A 357 -3.74 -12.66 -3.20
C THR A 357 -2.79 -11.47 -3.29
N VAL A 358 -2.72 -10.72 -2.23
CA VAL A 358 -1.66 -9.76 -1.95
C VAL A 358 -0.89 -10.25 -0.74
N LEU A 359 0.37 -9.88 -0.64
CA LEU A 359 1.21 -10.20 0.51
C LEU A 359 1.25 -8.99 1.44
N THR A 360 1.04 -9.20 2.72
CA THR A 360 1.09 -8.13 3.73
C THR A 360 2.12 -8.44 4.79
N LYS A 361 3.15 -7.60 4.89
CA LYS A 361 4.03 -7.56 6.05
C LYS A 361 3.29 -6.81 7.16
N VAL A 362 3.11 -7.45 8.29
CA VAL A 362 2.54 -6.88 9.50
C VAL A 362 3.67 -6.54 10.45
N ASP A 363 3.85 -5.27 10.76
CA ASP A 363 4.77 -4.80 11.79
C ASP A 363 3.97 -4.55 13.08
N TYR A 364 4.21 -5.38 14.09
CA TYR A 364 3.41 -5.42 15.33
C TYR A 364 3.76 -4.30 16.30
N ASN A 365 5.04 -3.91 16.36
CA ASN A 365 5.54 -2.86 17.24
C ASN A 365 6.85 -2.26 16.69
N GLY A 366 7.39 -1.26 17.39
CA GLY A 366 8.61 -0.57 16.95
C GLY A 366 8.42 0.28 15.69
N THR A 367 7.18 0.53 15.29
CA THR A 367 6.82 1.30 14.10
C THR A 367 6.92 2.80 14.35
N ALA A 368 7.15 3.57 13.31
CA ALA A 368 7.25 5.02 13.43
C ALA A 368 5.92 5.68 13.81
N SER A 369 4.78 5.08 13.44
CA SER A 369 3.45 5.55 13.82
C SER A 369 3.08 5.24 15.27
N GLY A 370 3.83 4.36 15.95
CA GLY A 370 3.45 3.80 17.25
C GLY A 370 2.20 2.93 17.18
N ARG A 371 1.89 2.35 16.03
CA ARG A 371 0.73 1.48 15.78
C ARG A 371 1.17 0.21 15.08
N VAL A 372 0.30 -0.78 15.02
CA VAL A 372 0.46 -1.89 14.08
C VAL A 372 0.42 -1.33 12.65
N GLU A 373 1.38 -1.70 11.82
CA GLU A 373 1.45 -1.24 10.44
C GLU A 373 1.31 -2.40 9.45
N PHE A 374 0.55 -2.18 8.39
CA PHE A 374 0.40 -3.09 7.26
C PHE A 374 1.12 -2.52 6.05
N HIS A 375 2.09 -3.28 5.54
CA HIS A 375 2.81 -2.99 4.32
C HIS A 375 2.43 -4.04 3.30
N THR A 376 1.61 -3.68 2.33
CA THR A 376 1.04 -4.62 1.37
C THR A 376 1.81 -4.57 0.06
N TRP A 377 2.25 -5.75 -0.42
CA TRP A 377 2.88 -5.96 -1.73
C TRP A 377 1.90 -6.56 -2.73
N THR A 378 2.25 -6.43 -4.01
CA THR A 378 1.75 -7.35 -5.04
C THR A 378 2.10 -8.80 -4.67
N GLN A 379 1.34 -9.76 -5.21
CA GLN A 379 1.53 -11.19 -4.93
C GLN A 379 2.95 -11.71 -5.23
N ASP A 380 3.67 -11.03 -6.12
CA ASP A 380 5.05 -11.34 -6.48
C ASP A 380 6.09 -10.70 -5.53
N GLY A 381 5.65 -9.89 -4.57
CA GLY A 381 6.52 -9.21 -3.62
C GLY A 381 7.38 -8.08 -4.21
N LEU A 382 7.19 -7.73 -5.49
CA LEU A 382 8.04 -6.77 -6.18
C LEU A 382 7.64 -5.32 -5.97
N ARG A 383 6.36 -5.05 -5.70
CA ARG A 383 5.83 -3.69 -5.63
C ARG A 383 4.94 -3.48 -4.42
N TRP A 384 5.20 -2.41 -3.69
CA TRP A 384 4.31 -1.91 -2.65
C TRP A 384 2.98 -1.44 -3.24
N LEU A 385 1.87 -1.87 -2.65
CA LEU A 385 0.51 -1.43 -2.99
C LEU A 385 -0.02 -0.43 -1.99
N ALA A 386 0.29 -0.62 -0.71
CA ALA A 386 -0.19 0.21 0.38
C ALA A 386 0.71 0.13 1.60
N HIS A 387 0.75 1.22 2.34
CA HIS A 387 1.28 1.32 3.69
C HIS A 387 0.17 1.90 4.57
N THR A 388 -0.21 1.20 5.61
CA THR A 388 -1.31 1.59 6.48
C THR A 388 -0.91 1.50 7.94
N ALA A 389 -0.91 2.62 8.66
CA ALA A 389 -0.93 2.61 10.11
C ALA A 389 -2.35 2.26 10.56
N THR A 390 -2.52 1.13 11.24
CA THR A 390 -3.84 0.64 11.61
C THR A 390 -4.46 1.41 12.79
N SER A 391 -5.69 1.10 13.13
CA SER A 391 -6.33 1.65 14.35
C SER A 391 -5.81 1.04 15.66
N ALA A 392 -5.01 -0.05 15.60
CA ALA A 392 -4.44 -0.67 16.80
C ALA A 392 -3.15 0.03 17.24
N GLY A 393 -2.97 0.21 18.55
CA GLY A 393 -1.67 0.49 19.15
C GLY A 393 -0.68 -0.67 18.96
N PRO A 394 0.57 -0.53 19.40
CA PRO A 394 1.55 -1.60 19.29
C PRO A 394 1.08 -2.81 20.12
N ILE A 395 1.32 -4.00 19.59
CA ILE A 395 0.96 -5.27 20.23
C ILE A 395 2.18 -6.17 20.40
N ASP A 396 2.12 -7.09 21.35
CA ASP A 396 3.15 -8.08 21.55
C ASP A 396 2.83 -9.35 20.74
N PRO A 397 3.65 -9.70 19.73
CA PRO A 397 3.42 -10.89 18.89
C PRO A 397 3.64 -12.23 19.63
N LEU A 398 4.03 -12.20 20.90
CA LEU A 398 4.04 -13.39 21.75
C LEU A 398 2.63 -13.78 22.24
N PHE A 399 1.71 -12.80 22.32
CA PHE A 399 0.35 -12.98 22.84
C PHE A 399 -0.74 -12.70 21.81
N SER A 400 -0.36 -12.22 20.63
CA SER A 400 -1.31 -11.82 19.60
C SER A 400 -0.77 -12.08 18.21
N GLU A 401 -1.66 -12.32 17.27
CA GLU A 401 -1.30 -12.38 15.85
C GLU A 401 -2.38 -11.76 14.96
N VAL A 402 -1.99 -11.40 13.75
CA VAL A 402 -2.91 -10.98 12.69
C VAL A 402 -3.06 -12.13 11.70
N ILE A 403 -4.31 -12.45 11.38
CA ILE A 403 -4.70 -13.40 10.33
C ILE A 403 -5.65 -12.72 9.34
N THR A 404 -5.97 -13.39 8.25
CA THR A 404 -6.96 -12.95 7.27
C THR A 404 -8.08 -13.97 7.16
N ALA A 405 -9.29 -13.52 6.87
CA ALA A 405 -10.47 -14.35 6.66
C ALA A 405 -11.52 -13.62 5.82
N ASP A 406 -12.18 -14.33 4.92
CA ASP A 406 -13.39 -13.87 4.20
C ASP A 406 -14.63 -14.34 4.97
N THR A 407 -15.10 -13.54 5.92
CA THR A 407 -16.23 -13.97 6.79
C THR A 407 -17.60 -13.57 6.25
N ASP A 408 -17.68 -12.74 5.21
CA ASP A 408 -18.94 -12.34 4.58
C ASP A 408 -19.19 -12.99 3.22
N GLY A 409 -18.16 -13.62 2.62
CA GLY A 409 -18.26 -14.39 1.38
C GLY A 409 -18.19 -13.52 0.12
N ASP A 410 -17.65 -12.29 0.24
CA ASP A 410 -17.54 -11.36 -0.88
C ASP A 410 -16.31 -11.62 -1.78
N GLY A 411 -15.44 -12.55 -1.37
CA GLY A 411 -14.22 -12.94 -2.07
C GLY A 411 -13.00 -12.08 -1.72
N ASN A 412 -13.10 -11.24 -0.69
CA ASN A 412 -12.01 -10.45 -0.16
C ASN A 412 -11.84 -10.76 1.33
N ASP A 413 -10.63 -11.09 1.75
CA ASP A 413 -10.37 -11.30 3.17
C ASP A 413 -10.30 -9.95 3.91
N GLU A 414 -10.82 -9.91 5.12
CA GLU A 414 -10.55 -8.91 6.13
C GLU A 414 -9.34 -9.28 6.98
N TYR A 415 -8.79 -8.30 7.68
CA TYR A 415 -7.77 -8.52 8.70
C TYR A 415 -8.42 -8.73 10.06
N TYR A 416 -7.89 -9.70 10.81
CA TYR A 416 -8.32 -10.01 12.18
C TYR A 416 -7.12 -10.04 13.12
N LEU A 417 -7.20 -9.26 14.21
CA LEU A 417 -6.29 -9.36 15.33
C LEU A 417 -6.86 -10.40 16.32
N ILE A 418 -6.07 -11.39 16.61
CA ILE A 418 -6.37 -12.41 17.61
C ILE A 418 -5.52 -12.15 18.84
N ASN A 419 -6.13 -11.89 19.97
CA ASN A 419 -5.46 -11.77 21.26
C ASN A 419 -5.69 -13.05 22.07
N TYR A 420 -4.61 -13.77 22.33
CA TYR A 420 -4.65 -15.06 23.04
C TYR A 420 -4.56 -14.91 24.55
N GLU A 421 -3.70 -14.01 25.01
CA GLU A 421 -3.42 -13.77 26.43
C GLU A 421 -3.51 -12.28 26.77
N GLN A 422 -3.48 -11.96 28.05
CA GLN A 422 -3.54 -10.59 28.58
C GLN A 422 -4.80 -9.81 28.15
N THR A 423 -5.88 -10.52 27.83
CA THR A 423 -7.17 -9.95 27.46
C THR A 423 -7.97 -9.51 28.71
N ASN A 424 -8.73 -8.44 28.58
CA ASN A 424 -9.58 -7.96 29.68
C ASN A 424 -10.74 -8.92 30.00
N SER A 425 -11.17 -9.71 29.01
CA SER A 425 -12.25 -10.70 29.18
C SER A 425 -11.79 -12.00 29.83
N GLY A 426 -10.48 -12.26 29.90
CA GLY A 426 -9.93 -13.56 30.26
C GLY A 426 -10.18 -14.65 29.22
N MET A 427 -10.61 -14.27 28.03
CA MET A 427 -10.91 -15.15 26.89
C MET A 427 -10.01 -14.83 25.71
N ILE A 428 -9.90 -15.73 24.73
CA ILE A 428 -9.36 -15.37 23.41
C ILE A 428 -10.29 -14.30 22.81
N GLU A 429 -9.72 -13.21 22.29
CA GLU A 429 -10.48 -12.14 21.66
C GLU A 429 -10.17 -12.04 20.17
N VAL A 430 -11.22 -11.80 19.38
CA VAL A 430 -11.15 -11.63 17.92
C VAL A 430 -11.63 -10.24 17.57
N HIS A 431 -10.77 -9.44 16.96
CA HIS A 431 -11.05 -8.08 16.56
C HIS A 431 -10.88 -7.94 15.04
N GLY A 432 -11.98 -7.65 14.32
CA GLY A 432 -11.97 -7.51 12.87
C GLY A 432 -11.74 -6.07 12.42
N TRP A 433 -10.80 -5.87 11.51
CA TRP A 433 -10.61 -4.62 10.79
C TRP A 433 -11.29 -4.65 9.43
N SER A 434 -11.75 -3.50 8.95
CA SER A 434 -12.05 -3.30 7.53
C SER A 434 -10.84 -3.65 6.65
N ASN A 435 -11.07 -3.94 5.39
CA ASN A 435 -10.04 -4.40 4.43
C ASN A 435 -8.80 -3.49 4.29
N ASN A 436 -8.89 -2.27 4.77
CA ASN A 436 -7.75 -1.32 4.79
C ASN A 436 -7.05 -1.21 6.17
N GLY A 437 -7.52 -1.92 7.22
CA GLY A 437 -6.91 -1.91 8.55
C GLY A 437 -7.18 -0.66 9.40
N THR A 438 -7.95 0.32 8.92
CA THR A 438 -8.08 1.62 9.59
C THR A 438 -9.27 1.74 10.54
N SER A 439 -10.25 0.85 10.43
CA SER A 439 -11.48 0.89 11.22
C SER A 439 -11.83 -0.49 11.75
N TRP A 440 -12.24 -0.56 13.01
CA TRP A 440 -12.76 -1.79 13.60
C TRP A 440 -14.22 -2.00 13.21
N PHE A 441 -14.58 -3.23 12.84
CA PHE A 441 -15.99 -3.61 12.65
C PHE A 441 -16.44 -4.71 13.61
N ARG A 442 -15.50 -5.38 14.29
CA ARG A 442 -15.80 -6.47 15.22
C ARG A 442 -14.91 -6.42 16.45
N HIS A 443 -15.50 -6.66 17.62
CA HIS A 443 -14.81 -6.94 18.87
C HIS A 443 -15.56 -8.07 19.59
N THR A 444 -14.97 -9.24 19.66
CA THR A 444 -15.63 -10.40 20.23
C THR A 444 -14.68 -11.15 21.16
N ALA A 445 -15.03 -11.25 22.44
CA ALA A 445 -14.47 -12.26 23.33
C ALA A 445 -15.11 -13.60 22.99
N THR A 446 -14.32 -14.61 22.71
CA THR A 446 -14.83 -15.97 22.40
C THR A 446 -15.35 -16.69 23.64
N ASN A 447 -15.77 -17.95 23.53
CA ASN A 447 -16.05 -18.82 24.67
C ASN A 447 -14.83 -19.62 25.13
N HIS A 448 -13.65 -19.44 24.49
CA HIS A 448 -12.42 -20.13 24.87
C HIS A 448 -11.62 -19.27 25.85
N PRO A 449 -11.26 -19.77 27.05
CA PRO A 449 -10.36 -19.07 27.95
C PRO A 449 -9.06 -18.65 27.26
N SER A 450 -8.43 -17.59 27.74
CA SER A 450 -7.09 -17.18 27.29
C SER A 450 -6.14 -18.37 27.32
N ALA A 451 -5.37 -18.55 26.26
CA ALA A 451 -4.49 -19.67 26.06
C ALA A 451 -3.21 -19.23 25.35
N SER A 452 -2.07 -19.80 25.70
CA SER A 452 -0.81 -19.49 25.04
C SER A 452 -0.81 -19.94 23.59
N MET A 453 -0.24 -19.13 22.71
CA MET A 453 0.05 -19.51 21.31
C MET A 453 0.99 -20.73 21.22
N ASN A 454 1.64 -21.09 22.33
CA ASN A 454 2.43 -22.32 22.41
C ASN A 454 1.56 -23.58 22.55
N THR A 455 0.29 -23.47 22.92
CA THR A 455 -0.63 -24.61 23.10
C THR A 455 -1.68 -24.71 22.00
N GLY A 456 -1.92 -23.64 21.27
CA GLY A 456 -2.87 -23.60 20.16
C GLY A 456 -2.93 -22.24 19.49
N ARG A 457 -3.55 -22.19 18.31
CA ARG A 457 -3.73 -20.95 17.55
C ARG A 457 -5.03 -20.95 16.75
N VAL A 458 -5.47 -19.76 16.40
CA VAL A 458 -6.66 -19.57 15.54
C VAL A 458 -6.23 -19.52 14.09
N ILE A 459 -6.94 -20.25 13.26
CA ILE A 459 -6.88 -20.16 11.79
C ILE A 459 -8.27 -19.84 11.25
N ALA A 460 -8.36 -19.46 9.99
CA ALA A 460 -9.63 -19.28 9.28
C ALA A 460 -9.62 -20.15 8.01
N ALA A 461 -10.75 -20.78 7.69
CA ALA A 461 -10.90 -21.68 6.56
C ALA A 461 -12.36 -21.83 6.14
N ASP A 462 -12.64 -21.81 4.84
CA ASP A 462 -13.93 -22.27 4.28
C ASP A 462 -13.93 -23.81 4.18
N LEU A 463 -14.43 -24.46 5.21
CA LEU A 463 -14.41 -25.94 5.28
C LEU A 463 -15.60 -26.60 4.61
N ASP A 464 -16.71 -25.91 4.39
CA ASP A 464 -17.94 -26.49 3.84
C ASP A 464 -18.24 -26.04 2.40
N GLY A 465 -17.54 -25.01 1.88
CA GLY A 465 -17.63 -24.51 0.51
C GLY A 465 -18.71 -23.45 0.33
N ASP A 466 -19.16 -22.83 1.41
CA ASP A 466 -20.15 -21.74 1.35
C ASP A 466 -19.52 -20.36 1.03
N LYS A 467 -18.19 -20.31 0.86
CA LYS A 467 -17.32 -19.17 0.59
C LYS A 467 -17.08 -18.26 1.78
N LYS A 468 -17.45 -18.67 2.98
CA LYS A 468 -17.16 -17.95 4.20
C LYS A 468 -16.20 -18.74 5.05
N ASP A 469 -15.20 -18.07 5.55
CA ASP A 469 -14.24 -18.70 6.44
C ASP A 469 -14.81 -18.84 7.86
N GLU A 470 -14.74 -20.06 8.39
CA GLU A 470 -14.94 -20.34 9.81
C GLU A 470 -13.66 -20.07 10.59
N PHE A 471 -13.79 -19.54 11.81
CA PHE A 471 -12.68 -19.52 12.76
C PHE A 471 -12.54 -20.86 13.46
N ILE A 472 -11.31 -21.35 13.51
CA ILE A 472 -10.96 -22.66 14.04
C ILE A 472 -9.84 -22.48 15.06
N TYR A 473 -10.05 -22.89 16.30
CA TYR A 473 -8.97 -23.03 17.26
C TYR A 473 -8.31 -24.40 17.09
N VAL A 474 -7.06 -24.40 16.67
CA VAL A 474 -6.25 -25.61 16.55
C VAL A 474 -5.43 -25.75 17.81
N LYS A 475 -5.75 -26.77 18.60
CA LYS A 475 -5.04 -27.11 19.82
C LYS A 475 -4.02 -28.21 19.55
N TYR A 476 -2.75 -27.98 19.86
CA TYR A 476 -1.65 -28.89 19.56
C TYR A 476 -0.74 -29.18 20.76
N ASP A 477 -1.17 -28.80 21.96
CA ASP A 477 -0.54 -29.18 23.22
C ASP A 477 -1.57 -29.24 24.33
N ASN A 478 -1.36 -30.14 25.31
CA ASN A 478 -2.30 -30.41 26.41
C ASN A 478 -3.71 -30.75 25.92
N THR A 479 -3.83 -31.52 24.86
CA THR A 479 -5.12 -31.99 24.34
C THR A 479 -5.64 -33.16 25.16
N THR A 480 -6.95 -33.31 25.23
CA THR A 480 -7.57 -34.46 25.95
C THR A 480 -7.36 -35.77 25.21
N SER A 481 -7.26 -35.71 23.89
CA SER A 481 -7.10 -36.90 23.03
C SER A 481 -5.62 -37.34 22.87
N GLY A 482 -4.66 -36.51 23.27
CA GLY A 482 -3.25 -36.69 22.92
C GLY A 482 -2.93 -36.48 21.45
N LEU A 483 -3.90 -35.96 20.68
CA LEU A 483 -3.80 -35.67 19.25
C LEU A 483 -4.03 -34.17 19.01
N ILE A 484 -3.61 -33.64 17.87
CA ILE A 484 -4.00 -32.28 17.45
C ILE A 484 -5.52 -32.24 17.34
N GLU A 485 -6.14 -31.22 17.92
CA GLU A 485 -7.59 -31.05 17.93
C GLU A 485 -8.00 -29.77 17.21
N PHE A 486 -9.12 -29.87 16.46
CA PHE A 486 -9.74 -28.77 15.74
C PHE A 486 -11.09 -28.44 16.38
N HIS A 487 -11.23 -27.20 16.85
CA HIS A 487 -12.46 -26.71 17.45
C HIS A 487 -12.99 -25.57 16.57
N VAL A 488 -14.10 -25.81 15.88
CA VAL A 488 -14.72 -24.85 14.95
C VAL A 488 -15.77 -24.04 15.71
N TRP A 489 -15.69 -22.73 15.65
CA TRP A 489 -16.70 -21.83 16.20
C TRP A 489 -17.86 -21.61 15.23
N ASP A 490 -19.01 -21.24 15.80
CA ASP A 490 -20.07 -20.58 15.05
C ASP A 490 -19.67 -19.15 14.66
N SER A 491 -20.43 -18.48 13.81
CA SER A 491 -20.17 -17.10 13.37
C SER A 491 -20.17 -16.07 14.51
N SER A 492 -20.80 -16.39 15.64
CA SER A 492 -20.81 -15.53 16.84
C SER A 492 -19.53 -15.64 17.67
N LEU A 493 -18.72 -16.69 17.47
CA LEU A 493 -17.56 -17.10 18.27
C LEU A 493 -17.90 -17.44 19.73
N LYS A 494 -19.15 -17.76 20.00
CA LYS A 494 -19.64 -18.07 21.35
C LYS A 494 -19.92 -19.55 21.57
N ASN A 495 -20.05 -20.32 20.51
CA ASN A 495 -20.34 -21.73 20.60
C ASN A 495 -19.44 -22.53 19.68
N TRP A 496 -19.06 -23.72 20.12
CA TRP A 496 -18.42 -24.72 19.30
C TRP A 496 -19.46 -25.44 18.46
N VAL A 497 -19.30 -25.45 17.14
CA VAL A 497 -20.15 -26.22 16.22
C VAL A 497 -19.55 -27.56 15.87
N ARG A 498 -18.23 -27.69 15.99
CA ARG A 498 -17.53 -28.93 15.73
C ARG A 498 -16.29 -29.05 16.60
N HIS A 499 -16.02 -30.25 17.07
CA HIS A 499 -14.80 -30.63 17.75
C HIS A 499 -14.29 -31.95 17.12
N THR A 500 -13.05 -31.98 16.66
CA THR A 500 -12.46 -33.12 15.98
C THR A 500 -11.03 -33.33 16.49
N ALA A 501 -10.76 -34.54 16.99
CA ALA A 501 -9.40 -35.01 17.19
C ALA A 501 -8.84 -35.52 15.86
N SER A 502 -7.68 -35.06 15.47
CA SER A 502 -7.01 -35.52 14.24
C SER A 502 -6.43 -36.91 14.39
N ASN A 503 -5.73 -37.37 13.36
CA ASN A 503 -4.94 -38.60 13.41
C ASN A 503 -3.46 -38.36 13.74
N TYR A 504 -3.08 -37.15 14.13
CA TYR A 504 -1.67 -36.77 14.37
C TYR A 504 -1.44 -36.45 15.84
N PRO A 505 -0.41 -37.06 16.49
CA PRO A 505 -0.14 -36.83 17.91
C PRO A 505 0.29 -35.41 18.17
N GLU A 506 -0.19 -34.81 19.26
CA GLU A 506 0.21 -33.46 19.71
C GLU A 506 1.72 -33.36 19.93
N SER A 507 2.37 -34.40 20.45
CA SER A 507 3.82 -34.46 20.66
C SER A 507 4.64 -34.36 19.37
N GLY A 508 4.02 -34.53 18.21
CA GLY A 508 4.65 -34.33 16.91
C GLY A 508 4.66 -32.88 16.44
N TYR A 509 3.91 -31.97 17.07
CA TYR A 509 3.93 -30.56 16.73
C TYR A 509 4.99 -29.82 17.53
N VAL A 510 5.98 -29.27 16.85
CA VAL A 510 7.05 -28.49 17.45
C VAL A 510 7.09 -27.11 16.80
N ILE A 511 6.79 -26.08 17.57
CA ILE A 511 6.79 -24.69 17.10
C ILE A 511 8.14 -24.33 16.46
N GLY A 512 8.08 -23.73 15.29
CA GLY A 512 9.28 -23.39 14.50
C GLY A 512 9.86 -24.55 13.66
N SER A 513 9.40 -25.78 13.89
CA SER A 513 9.70 -26.95 13.03
C SER A 513 8.51 -27.40 12.21
N ASN A 514 7.32 -26.94 12.58
CA ASN A 514 6.06 -27.29 11.95
C ASN A 514 5.17 -26.03 11.83
N ASP A 515 4.21 -26.07 10.93
CA ASP A 515 3.17 -25.03 10.81
C ASP A 515 1.84 -25.68 10.37
N ILE A 516 0.77 -24.92 10.51
CA ILE A 516 -0.55 -25.27 10.00
C ILE A 516 -0.98 -24.18 9.04
N VAL A 517 -1.30 -24.59 7.81
CA VAL A 517 -1.61 -23.72 6.69
C VAL A 517 -2.96 -24.13 6.11
N VAL A 518 -3.73 -23.16 5.68
CA VAL A 518 -5.05 -23.37 5.05
C VAL A 518 -4.96 -22.97 3.58
N ALA A 519 -5.42 -23.84 2.67
CA ALA A 519 -5.39 -23.54 1.25
C ALA A 519 -6.36 -24.44 0.46
N ASP A 520 -6.87 -23.97 -0.65
CA ASP A 520 -7.55 -24.78 -1.68
C ASP A 520 -6.59 -25.18 -2.79
N LEU A 521 -5.61 -26.03 -2.49
CA LEU A 521 -4.62 -26.49 -3.49
C LEU A 521 -5.24 -27.31 -4.63
N GLN A 522 -6.41 -27.88 -4.41
CA GLN A 522 -7.08 -28.77 -5.37
C GLN A 522 -8.14 -28.05 -6.21
N GLY A 523 -8.44 -26.78 -5.93
CA GLY A 523 -9.47 -26.00 -6.62
C GLY A 523 -10.89 -26.54 -6.41
N ARG A 524 -11.18 -27.08 -5.22
CA ARG A 524 -12.48 -27.66 -4.89
C ARG A 524 -13.52 -26.61 -4.48
N GLY A 525 -13.11 -25.35 -4.34
CA GLY A 525 -13.93 -24.26 -3.82
C GLY A 525 -14.17 -24.35 -2.31
N LYS A 526 -13.38 -25.15 -1.61
CA LYS A 526 -13.30 -25.23 -0.15
C LYS A 526 -11.88 -25.50 0.29
N ASP A 527 -11.54 -25.04 1.46
CA ASP A 527 -10.20 -25.12 1.99
C ASP A 527 -9.86 -26.50 2.58
N THR A 528 -8.58 -26.80 2.59
CA THR A 528 -7.99 -27.94 3.28
C THR A 528 -6.99 -27.42 4.30
N ILE A 529 -7.01 -28.00 5.50
CA ILE A 529 -6.03 -27.73 6.54
C ILE A 529 -4.81 -28.62 6.28
N TYR A 530 -3.63 -28.00 6.16
CA TYR A 530 -2.36 -28.68 5.92
C TYR A 530 -1.46 -28.58 7.14
N TYR A 531 -0.84 -29.68 7.49
CA TYR A 531 0.28 -29.76 8.41
C TYR A 531 1.58 -29.69 7.61
N VAL A 532 2.42 -28.72 7.91
CA VAL A 532 3.70 -28.51 7.23
C VAL A 532 4.83 -28.94 8.15
N LYS A 533 5.68 -29.80 7.66
CA LYS A 533 6.92 -30.23 8.32
C LYS A 533 8.14 -29.60 7.66
N TYR A 534 8.81 -28.74 8.39
CA TYR A 534 10.05 -28.10 7.92
C TYR A 534 11.30 -28.93 8.21
N ARG A 535 11.25 -29.87 9.18
CA ARG A 535 12.38 -30.68 9.66
C ARG A 535 11.96 -32.10 10.01
N GLY A 536 12.96 -32.98 10.08
CA GLY A 536 12.72 -34.38 10.47
C GLY A 536 11.85 -35.14 9.48
N THR A 537 11.96 -34.80 8.21
CA THR A 537 11.23 -35.47 7.12
C THR A 537 12.05 -36.60 6.53
N THR A 538 11.37 -37.58 5.93
CA THR A 538 12.03 -38.79 5.40
C THR A 538 12.91 -38.48 4.19
N ASN A 539 12.49 -37.51 3.36
CA ASN A 539 13.13 -37.20 2.09
C ASN A 539 14.06 -35.98 2.14
N ASN A 540 14.33 -35.42 3.33
CA ASN A 540 15.06 -34.16 3.51
C ASN A 540 14.47 -33.00 2.70
N THR A 541 13.18 -33.02 2.45
CA THR A 541 12.42 -31.93 1.85
C THR A 541 11.31 -31.47 2.78
N VAL A 542 10.82 -30.25 2.62
CA VAL A 542 9.62 -29.80 3.30
C VAL A 542 8.46 -30.70 2.87
N GLU A 543 7.70 -31.20 3.85
CA GLU A 543 6.54 -32.05 3.61
C GLU A 543 5.25 -31.33 3.99
N VAL A 544 4.23 -31.49 3.15
CA VAL A 544 2.90 -30.88 3.33
C VAL A 544 1.87 -32.00 3.35
N HIS A 545 1.22 -32.18 4.49
CA HIS A 545 0.24 -33.25 4.73
C HIS A 545 -1.15 -32.62 4.86
N GLY A 546 -2.06 -32.86 3.92
CA GLY A 546 -3.44 -32.37 3.98
C GLY A 546 -4.36 -33.32 4.70
N TRP A 547 -5.11 -32.83 5.68
CA TRP A 547 -6.20 -33.59 6.27
C TRP A 547 -7.40 -33.68 5.33
N GLY A 548 -8.13 -34.81 5.39
CA GLY A 548 -9.43 -34.93 4.74
C GLY A 548 -10.49 -34.03 5.38
N ASP A 549 -11.65 -33.92 4.75
CA ASP A 549 -12.73 -33.00 5.15
C ASP A 549 -13.19 -33.17 6.62
N GLY A 550 -13.06 -34.35 7.20
CA GLY A 550 -13.32 -34.60 8.62
C GLY A 550 -12.16 -34.35 9.56
N GLN A 551 -10.97 -33.95 9.06
CA GLN A 551 -9.71 -33.79 9.78
C GLN A 551 -9.23 -35.03 10.59
N GLN A 552 -9.81 -36.20 10.38
CA GLN A 552 -9.51 -37.43 11.11
C GLN A 552 -8.51 -38.35 10.39
N SER A 553 -8.20 -38.09 9.14
CA SER A 553 -7.26 -38.86 8.34
C SER A 553 -6.56 -37.97 7.32
N TRP A 554 -5.35 -38.40 6.91
CA TRP A 554 -4.63 -37.73 5.82
C TRP A 554 -5.33 -38.01 4.47
N ALA A 555 -5.57 -36.95 3.70
CA ALA A 555 -6.04 -37.03 2.34
C ALA A 555 -4.91 -36.83 1.31
N SER A 556 -3.84 -36.16 1.69
CA SER A 556 -2.70 -35.91 0.81
C SER A 556 -1.39 -35.87 1.58
N HIS A 557 -0.31 -36.24 0.87
CA HIS A 557 1.06 -36.12 1.34
C HIS A 557 1.92 -35.66 0.17
N ILE A 558 2.58 -34.52 0.34
CA ILE A 558 3.40 -33.90 -0.71
C ILE A 558 4.79 -33.67 -0.12
N SER A 559 5.82 -34.31 -0.71
CA SER A 559 7.22 -33.92 -0.51
C SER A 559 7.52 -32.82 -1.51
N THR A 560 7.90 -31.63 -1.05
CA THR A 560 8.10 -30.48 -1.94
C THR A 560 9.47 -30.51 -2.62
N SER A 561 9.69 -29.60 -3.57
CA SER A 561 11.03 -29.38 -4.15
C SER A 561 11.97 -28.57 -3.24
N SER A 562 11.50 -28.11 -2.07
CA SER A 562 12.32 -27.35 -1.13
C SER A 562 13.03 -28.31 -0.14
N GLY A 563 14.33 -28.13 0.01
CA GLY A 563 15.10 -28.84 1.02
C GLY A 563 14.75 -28.41 2.45
N VAL A 564 15.07 -29.27 3.41
CA VAL A 564 15.00 -29.00 4.86
C VAL A 564 16.38 -28.64 5.41
N TYR A 565 16.42 -28.05 6.58
CA TYR A 565 17.60 -27.88 7.41
C TYR A 565 17.86 -29.06 8.30
#